data_312edec228a1bcf7fd227b45eb631011
#
_entry.id   312edec228a1bcf7fd227b45eb631011
#
_cell.length_a   1.000
_cell.length_b   1.000
_cell.length_c   1.000
_cell.angle_alpha   90.00
_cell.angle_beta   90.00
_cell.angle_gamma   90.00
#
_symmetry.space_group_name_H-M   'P 1'
#
loop_
_entity.id
_entity.type
_entity.pdbx_description
1 polymer ?
#
loop_
_entity_poly.entity_id
_entity_poly.type
_entity_poly.pdbx_seq_one_letter_code
_entity_poly.pdbx_strand_id
1 'polypeptide(L)'
;VIQLTVPANNGAFFEAQRIGVPSLTSFKAIIALPEGFDPKKPWPILLVTASAGSSAVQHWPAYTNVALREGWIVTAVDGPKATADQDTYLFSRAMVSALLEHLRRSWPQSKTWPIACVGFSGGAKRAAKTAADLVAARDSVIGVFMAGCNRDHATIGYQNSKPGPAFLDIPMFLSNGLGDPIANPQHGATVKQSMEQNGFRKIRLEAHPGQHQLDTNHLRLALQWFRPPPGQPK
;
A
#
# COMPACT_ATOMS: atom_id res chain seq x y z
N VAL A 1 -10.52 15.65 3.44
CA VAL A 1 -9.69 14.74 4.26
C VAL A 1 -10.31 14.61 5.63
N ILE A 2 -10.56 13.40 6.06
CA ILE A 2 -11.17 13.08 7.35
C ILE A 2 -10.14 12.29 8.16
N GLN A 3 -9.90 12.71 9.40
CA GLN A 3 -9.12 11.93 10.34
C GLN A 3 -10.07 10.97 11.08
N LEU A 4 -9.73 9.69 11.07
CA LEU A 4 -10.47 8.64 11.76
C LEU A 4 -9.75 8.23 13.04
N THR A 5 -10.52 7.89 14.06
CA THR A 5 -10.03 7.11 15.20
C THR A 5 -10.55 5.68 15.02
N VAL A 6 -9.63 4.78 14.68
CA VAL A 6 -9.96 3.38 14.39
C VAL A 6 -9.76 2.55 15.66
N PRO A 7 -10.77 1.86 16.16
CA PRO A 7 -10.60 0.92 17.27
C PRO A 7 -9.59 -0.17 16.91
N ALA A 8 -8.66 -0.46 17.81
CA ALA A 8 -7.78 -1.60 17.63
C ALA A 8 -8.59 -2.90 17.73
N ASN A 9 -8.42 -3.77 16.73
CA ASN A 9 -8.90 -5.15 16.83
C ASN A 9 -7.92 -6.00 17.65
N ASN A 10 -8.28 -7.24 17.94
CA ASN A 10 -7.42 -8.15 18.71
C ASN A 10 -6.03 -8.32 18.12
N GLY A 11 -5.91 -8.35 16.78
CA GLY A 11 -4.63 -8.42 16.08
C GLY A 11 -3.76 -7.19 16.32
N ALA A 12 -4.32 -5.99 16.17
CA ALA A 12 -3.61 -4.75 16.39
C ALA A 12 -3.19 -4.58 17.86
N PHE A 13 -4.04 -4.96 18.79
CA PHE A 13 -3.73 -4.94 20.23
C PHE A 13 -2.58 -5.90 20.56
N PHE A 14 -2.64 -7.15 20.09
CA PHE A 14 -1.60 -8.16 20.32
C PHE A 14 -0.24 -7.73 19.74
N GLU A 15 -0.22 -7.27 18.49
CA GLU A 15 1.02 -6.83 17.85
C GLU A 15 1.59 -5.55 18.49
N ALA A 16 0.72 -4.65 18.98
CA ALA A 16 1.16 -3.48 19.75
C ALA A 16 1.90 -3.90 21.04
N GLN A 17 1.35 -4.85 21.78
CA GLN A 17 2.02 -5.38 22.97
C GLN A 17 3.39 -5.99 22.63
N ARG A 18 3.47 -6.76 21.53
CA ARG A 18 4.70 -7.41 21.07
C ARG A 18 5.83 -6.40 20.78
N ILE A 19 5.50 -5.20 20.31
CA ILE A 19 6.49 -4.15 20.01
C ILE A 19 6.59 -3.08 21.09
N GLY A 20 6.08 -3.34 22.30
CA GLY A 20 6.21 -2.46 23.47
C GLY A 20 5.23 -1.28 23.51
N VAL A 21 4.06 -1.42 22.89
CA VAL A 21 2.93 -0.46 22.95
C VAL A 21 1.74 -1.11 23.64
N PRO A 22 1.77 -1.32 24.96
CA PRO A 22 0.86 -2.26 25.65
C PRO A 22 -0.60 -1.80 25.76
N SER A 23 -0.89 -0.51 25.56
CA SER A 23 -2.22 0.06 25.86
C SER A 23 -2.93 0.57 24.60
N LEU A 24 -2.68 -0.01 23.43
CA LEU A 24 -3.34 0.42 22.21
C LEU A 24 -4.82 0.03 22.20
N THR A 25 -5.72 0.99 22.42
CA THR A 25 -7.16 0.81 22.27
C THR A 25 -7.69 1.31 20.93
N SER A 26 -6.97 2.29 20.33
CA SER A 26 -7.29 2.86 19.03
C SER A 26 -6.04 3.48 18.40
N PHE A 27 -6.09 3.73 17.11
CA PHE A 27 -5.04 4.43 16.38
C PHE A 27 -5.66 5.43 15.39
N LYS A 28 -4.82 6.37 14.91
CA LYS A 28 -5.24 7.34 13.91
C LYS A 28 -5.08 6.77 12.51
N ALA A 29 -6.09 6.99 11.70
CA ALA A 29 -6.07 6.77 10.26
C ALA A 29 -6.60 8.01 9.55
N ILE A 30 -6.30 8.12 8.28
CA ILE A 30 -6.74 9.22 7.43
C ILE A 30 -7.50 8.63 6.25
N ILE A 31 -8.60 9.29 5.87
CA ILE A 31 -9.34 8.98 4.66
C ILE A 31 -9.63 10.25 3.89
N ALA A 32 -9.49 10.20 2.57
CA ALA A 32 -9.98 11.23 1.66
C ALA A 32 -10.89 10.59 0.61
N LEU A 33 -12.00 11.24 0.34
CA LEU A 33 -13.03 10.78 -0.58
C LEU A 33 -12.99 11.63 -1.85
N PRO A 34 -13.13 11.02 -3.04
CA PRO A 34 -13.24 11.76 -4.29
C PRO A 34 -14.53 12.54 -4.36
N GLU A 35 -14.58 13.54 -5.24
CA GLU A 35 -15.79 14.28 -5.52
C GLU A 35 -16.92 13.36 -5.99
N GLY A 36 -18.14 13.60 -5.53
CA GLY A 36 -19.29 12.76 -5.87
C GLY A 36 -19.28 11.37 -5.23
N PHE A 37 -18.51 11.16 -4.18
CA PHE A 37 -18.48 9.87 -3.47
C PHE A 37 -19.88 9.44 -3.03
N ASP A 38 -20.26 8.24 -3.45
CA ASP A 38 -21.50 7.55 -3.05
C ASP A 38 -21.13 6.14 -2.56
N PRO A 39 -21.32 5.80 -1.29
CA PRO A 39 -20.92 4.49 -0.74
C PRO A 39 -21.67 3.31 -1.35
N LYS A 40 -22.74 3.55 -2.10
CA LYS A 40 -23.51 2.51 -2.83
C LYS A 40 -22.84 2.10 -4.14
N LYS A 41 -21.89 2.88 -4.63
CA LYS A 41 -21.13 2.59 -5.86
C LYS A 41 -19.77 1.96 -5.54
N PRO A 42 -19.22 1.14 -6.46
CA PRO A 42 -17.86 0.63 -6.29
C PRO A 42 -16.82 1.74 -6.49
N TRP A 43 -15.89 1.84 -5.54
CA TRP A 43 -14.80 2.80 -5.57
C TRP A 43 -13.45 2.09 -5.41
N PRO A 44 -12.43 2.43 -6.21
CA PRO A 44 -11.10 1.93 -5.95
C PRO A 44 -10.51 2.60 -4.71
N ILE A 45 -9.84 1.80 -3.88
CA ILE A 45 -9.16 2.24 -2.68
C ILE A 45 -7.66 2.29 -2.93
N LEU A 46 -7.04 3.43 -2.70
CA LEU A 46 -5.60 3.60 -2.61
C LEU A 46 -5.18 3.47 -1.14
N LEU A 47 -4.60 2.35 -0.81
CA LEU A 47 -4.07 2.07 0.53
C LEU A 47 -2.60 2.50 0.61
N VAL A 48 -2.34 3.60 1.29
CA VAL A 48 -0.99 4.14 1.48
C VAL A 48 -0.35 3.54 2.72
N THR A 49 0.82 2.96 2.55
CA THR A 49 1.63 2.41 3.64
C THR A 49 2.82 3.32 3.94
N ALA A 50 2.98 3.69 5.20
CA ALA A 50 4.07 4.54 5.66
C ALA A 50 5.32 3.73 6.05
N SER A 51 6.49 4.35 6.02
CA SER A 51 7.71 3.78 6.60
C SER A 51 7.60 3.66 8.12
N ALA A 52 8.42 2.82 8.75
CA ALA A 52 8.46 2.69 10.20
C ALA A 52 8.73 4.05 10.87
N GLY A 53 7.90 4.41 11.85
CA GLY A 53 8.00 5.67 12.57
C GLY A 53 7.63 6.93 11.79
N SER A 54 7.18 6.80 10.53
CA SER A 54 6.70 7.92 9.73
C SER A 54 5.20 8.09 9.91
N SER A 55 4.74 9.34 9.95
CA SER A 55 3.31 9.62 9.91
C SER A 55 2.77 9.51 8.48
N ALA A 56 1.61 8.91 8.32
CA ALA A 56 0.88 8.92 7.06
C ALA A 56 0.58 10.36 6.59
N VAL A 57 0.41 11.28 7.51
CA VAL A 57 0.13 12.70 7.22
C VAL A 57 1.27 13.37 6.47
N GLN A 58 2.54 13.00 6.73
CA GLN A 58 3.71 13.65 6.10
C GLN A 58 3.75 13.49 4.58
N HIS A 59 3.34 12.34 4.07
CA HIS A 59 3.37 12.03 2.63
C HIS A 59 1.98 12.16 1.98
N TRP A 60 0.97 12.43 2.77
CA TRP A 60 -0.42 12.44 2.39
C TRP A 60 -0.77 13.33 1.18
N PRO A 61 -0.32 14.62 1.13
CA PRO A 61 -0.68 15.49 0.01
C PRO A 61 -0.24 14.97 -1.36
N ALA A 62 0.92 14.31 -1.42
CA ALA A 62 1.45 13.78 -2.67
C ALA A 62 0.57 12.65 -3.24
N TYR A 63 -0.03 11.83 -2.39
CA TYR A 63 -0.93 10.77 -2.81
C TYR A 63 -2.33 11.29 -3.09
N THR A 64 -2.90 12.12 -2.20
CA THR A 64 -4.28 12.60 -2.31
C THR A 64 -4.50 13.49 -3.51
N ASN A 65 -3.58 14.42 -3.79
CA ASN A 65 -3.71 15.34 -4.92
C ASN A 65 -3.78 14.63 -6.27
N VAL A 66 -3.15 13.48 -6.41
CA VAL A 66 -3.21 12.66 -7.62
C VAL A 66 -4.43 11.75 -7.58
N ALA A 67 -4.57 10.96 -6.54
CA ALA A 67 -5.54 9.86 -6.49
C ALA A 67 -6.99 10.35 -6.45
N LEU A 68 -7.30 11.45 -5.77
CA LEU A 68 -8.66 12.02 -5.76
C LEU A 68 -9.10 12.49 -7.15
N ARG A 69 -8.20 13.11 -7.93
CA ARG A 69 -8.48 13.51 -9.31
C ARG A 69 -8.73 12.32 -10.22
N GLU A 70 -8.08 11.20 -9.93
CA GLU A 70 -8.28 9.93 -10.62
C GLU A 70 -9.49 9.14 -10.06
N GLY A 71 -10.27 9.72 -9.13
CA GLY A 71 -11.47 9.09 -8.57
C GLY A 71 -11.19 7.91 -7.66
N TRP A 72 -10.11 7.96 -6.87
CA TRP A 72 -9.78 6.95 -5.87
C TRP A 72 -10.10 7.45 -4.46
N ILE A 73 -10.61 6.57 -3.61
CA ILE A 73 -10.57 6.79 -2.16
C ILE A 73 -9.11 6.61 -1.73
N VAL A 74 -8.61 7.52 -0.91
CA VAL A 74 -7.26 7.39 -0.36
C VAL A 74 -7.36 7.13 1.13
N THR A 75 -6.66 6.12 1.63
CA THR A 75 -6.60 5.84 3.07
C THR A 75 -5.20 5.43 3.50
N ALA A 76 -4.85 5.78 4.72
CA ALA A 76 -3.54 5.50 5.28
C ALA A 76 -3.60 5.32 6.80
N VAL A 77 -2.67 4.51 7.31
CA VAL A 77 -2.32 4.44 8.73
C VAL A 77 -0.87 4.87 8.91
N ASP A 78 -0.54 5.38 10.09
CA ASP A 78 0.85 5.72 10.43
C ASP A 78 1.75 4.48 10.38
N GLY A 79 3.02 4.68 10.08
CA GLY A 79 4.03 3.65 10.18
C GLY A 79 4.41 3.46 11.65
N PRO A 80 4.03 2.35 12.29
CA PRO A 80 4.29 2.17 13.70
C PRO A 80 5.80 2.19 14.01
N LYS A 81 6.15 2.84 15.11
CA LYS A 81 7.50 2.85 15.66
C LYS A 81 7.56 1.90 16.86
N ALA A 82 8.46 0.94 16.82
CA ALA A 82 8.71 0.08 17.96
C ALA A 82 9.40 0.86 19.10
N THR A 83 9.11 0.51 20.33
CA THR A 83 9.86 0.96 21.50
C THR A 83 11.11 0.10 21.74
N ALA A 84 11.20 -1.08 21.09
CA ALA A 84 12.34 -1.97 21.04
C ALA A 84 12.81 -2.19 19.60
N ASP A 85 13.99 -2.76 19.39
CA ASP A 85 14.51 -3.14 18.07
C ASP A 85 13.76 -4.37 17.53
N GLN A 86 12.57 -4.15 17.03
CA GLN A 86 11.67 -5.19 16.53
C GLN A 86 11.09 -4.82 15.17
N ASP A 87 10.81 -5.83 14.35
CA ASP A 87 10.08 -5.65 13.10
C ASP A 87 8.64 -5.20 13.38
N THR A 88 8.31 -4.02 12.88
CA THR A 88 6.98 -3.41 13.01
C THR A 88 6.02 -3.80 11.90
N TYR A 89 6.40 -4.70 10.99
CA TYR A 89 5.56 -5.06 9.84
C TYR A 89 4.23 -5.70 10.28
N LEU A 90 4.27 -6.67 11.19
CA LEU A 90 3.07 -7.37 11.66
C LEU A 90 2.09 -6.41 12.33
N PHE A 91 2.60 -5.45 13.09
CA PHE A 91 1.75 -4.42 13.67
C PHE A 91 1.14 -3.51 12.60
N SER A 92 1.92 -3.05 11.61
CA SER A 92 1.40 -2.28 10.47
C SER A 92 0.30 -3.05 9.73
N ARG A 93 0.49 -4.34 9.47
CA ARG A 93 -0.50 -5.24 8.86
C ARG A 93 -1.79 -5.29 9.69
N ALA A 94 -1.66 -5.45 11.00
CA ALA A 94 -2.81 -5.52 11.90
C ALA A 94 -3.59 -4.20 11.96
N MET A 95 -2.90 -3.05 11.92
CA MET A 95 -3.54 -1.73 11.82
C MET A 95 -4.30 -1.57 10.48
N VAL A 96 -3.72 -2.02 9.37
CA VAL A 96 -4.40 -2.02 8.05
C VAL A 96 -5.64 -2.92 8.08
N SER A 97 -5.55 -4.12 8.67
CA SER A 97 -6.70 -5.01 8.83
C SER A 97 -7.83 -4.34 9.63
N ALA A 98 -7.50 -3.74 10.78
CA ALA A 98 -8.48 -3.04 11.61
C ALA A 98 -9.10 -1.83 10.88
N LEU A 99 -8.31 -1.09 10.10
CA LEU A 99 -8.83 0.00 9.26
C LEU A 99 -9.83 -0.51 8.22
N LEU A 100 -9.48 -1.56 7.47
CA LEU A 100 -10.38 -2.13 6.46
C LEU A 100 -11.65 -2.71 7.09
N GLU A 101 -11.56 -3.36 8.26
CA GLU A 101 -12.71 -3.79 9.02
C GLU A 101 -13.61 -2.62 9.43
N HIS A 102 -13.01 -1.50 9.88
CA HIS A 102 -13.73 -0.28 10.23
C HIS A 102 -14.48 0.31 9.03
N LEU A 103 -13.83 0.39 7.87
CA LEU A 103 -14.43 0.87 6.62
C LEU A 103 -15.59 -0.06 6.18
N ARG A 104 -15.43 -1.37 6.28
CA ARG A 104 -16.44 -2.38 5.92
C ARG A 104 -17.66 -2.35 6.83
N ARG A 105 -17.49 -1.98 8.09
CA ARG A 105 -18.64 -1.74 8.99
C ARG A 105 -19.43 -0.50 8.57
N SER A 106 -18.74 0.56 8.16
CA SER A 106 -19.36 1.82 7.71
C SER A 106 -19.94 1.69 6.30
N TRP A 107 -19.26 0.95 5.43
CA TRP A 107 -19.64 0.73 4.02
C TRP A 107 -19.50 -0.75 3.66
N PRO A 108 -20.51 -1.59 3.90
CA PRO A 108 -20.44 -3.04 3.69
C PRO A 108 -20.02 -3.44 2.27
N GLN A 109 -20.41 -2.65 1.25
CA GLN A 109 -20.03 -2.86 -0.14
C GLN A 109 -18.52 -2.74 -0.39
N SER A 110 -17.80 -2.02 0.48
CA SER A 110 -16.36 -1.83 0.35
C SER A 110 -15.55 -3.14 0.44
N LYS A 111 -16.17 -4.24 0.88
CA LYS A 111 -15.56 -5.57 0.86
C LYS A 111 -15.19 -6.04 -0.55
N THR A 112 -15.90 -5.56 -1.56
CA THR A 112 -15.66 -5.92 -2.98
C THR A 112 -14.90 -4.83 -3.74
N TRP A 113 -14.61 -3.71 -3.12
CA TRP A 113 -13.94 -2.61 -3.80
C TRP A 113 -12.48 -2.97 -4.08
N PRO A 114 -11.99 -2.65 -5.29
CA PRO A 114 -10.60 -2.94 -5.64
C PRO A 114 -9.61 -2.08 -4.84
N ILE A 115 -8.50 -2.68 -4.43
CA ILE A 115 -7.46 -2.03 -3.62
C ILE A 115 -6.16 -1.97 -4.41
N ALA A 116 -5.51 -0.81 -4.45
CA ALA A 116 -4.11 -0.70 -4.81
C ALA A 116 -3.29 -0.37 -3.55
N CYS A 117 -2.20 -1.09 -3.33
CA CYS A 117 -1.26 -0.84 -2.24
C CYS A 117 -0.12 0.04 -2.74
N VAL A 118 0.15 1.14 -2.06
CA VAL A 118 1.18 2.09 -2.49
C VAL A 118 2.07 2.53 -1.33
N GLY A 119 3.32 2.84 -1.65
CA GLY A 119 4.23 3.37 -0.65
C GLY A 119 5.53 3.90 -1.23
N PHE A 120 6.24 4.65 -0.41
CA PHE A 120 7.55 5.21 -0.70
C PHE A 120 8.60 4.67 0.28
N SER A 121 9.80 4.34 -0.20
CA SER A 121 10.94 3.89 0.61
C SER A 121 10.57 2.65 1.47
N GLY A 122 10.68 2.73 2.78
CA GLY A 122 10.20 1.69 3.70
C GLY A 122 8.71 1.38 3.54
N GLY A 123 7.89 2.38 3.19
CA GLY A 123 6.48 2.19 2.84
C GLY A 123 6.29 1.35 1.58
N ALA A 124 7.14 1.50 0.56
CA ALA A 124 7.09 0.68 -0.66
C ALA A 124 7.25 -0.82 -0.33
N LYS A 125 8.20 -1.13 0.58
CA LYS A 125 8.44 -2.50 1.06
C LYS A 125 7.22 -3.07 1.80
N ARG A 126 6.53 -2.24 2.57
CA ARG A 126 5.30 -2.61 3.26
C ARG A 126 4.13 -2.77 2.29
N ALA A 127 3.99 -1.89 1.29
CA ALA A 127 2.95 -1.97 0.29
C ALA A 127 2.94 -3.34 -0.42
N ALA A 128 4.10 -3.82 -0.85
CA ALA A 128 4.23 -5.11 -1.53
C ALA A 128 3.83 -6.28 -0.62
N LYS A 129 4.31 -6.30 0.64
CA LYS A 129 3.94 -7.35 1.61
C LYS A 129 2.46 -7.28 1.99
N THR A 130 1.93 -6.07 2.22
CA THR A 130 0.51 -5.86 2.54
C THR A 130 -0.39 -6.32 1.40
N ALA A 131 -0.01 -6.08 0.14
CA ALA A 131 -0.75 -6.58 -1.02
C ALA A 131 -0.84 -8.11 -1.02
N ALA A 132 0.26 -8.81 -0.71
CA ALA A 132 0.27 -10.27 -0.59
C ALA A 132 -0.66 -10.77 0.54
N ASP A 133 -0.63 -10.11 1.70
CA ASP A 133 -1.52 -10.45 2.82
C ASP A 133 -3.00 -10.25 2.46
N LEU A 134 -3.33 -9.13 1.77
CA LEU A 134 -4.69 -8.85 1.35
C LEU A 134 -5.22 -9.87 0.33
N VAL A 135 -4.38 -10.27 -0.64
CA VAL A 135 -4.74 -11.33 -1.59
C VAL A 135 -4.95 -12.66 -0.89
N ALA A 136 -4.09 -13.02 0.08
CA ALA A 136 -4.26 -14.22 0.90
C ALA A 136 -5.56 -14.18 1.71
N ALA A 137 -6.00 -12.98 2.13
CA ALA A 137 -7.30 -12.74 2.78
C ALA A 137 -8.50 -12.62 1.80
N ARG A 138 -8.26 -12.86 0.49
CA ARG A 138 -9.25 -12.79 -0.59
C ARG A 138 -9.79 -11.38 -0.87
N ASP A 139 -9.01 -10.36 -0.58
CA ASP A 139 -9.29 -8.99 -0.99
C ASP A 139 -8.91 -8.77 -2.46
N SER A 140 -9.64 -7.89 -3.15
CA SER A 140 -9.42 -7.56 -4.56
C SER A 140 -8.27 -6.58 -4.73
N VAL A 141 -7.02 -7.05 -4.71
CA VAL A 141 -5.85 -6.22 -5.00
C VAL A 141 -5.65 -6.12 -6.51
N ILE A 142 -5.57 -4.90 -7.04
CA ILE A 142 -5.46 -4.62 -8.48
C ILE A 142 -4.14 -3.97 -8.89
N GLY A 143 -3.26 -3.65 -7.95
CA GLY A 143 -1.95 -3.10 -8.26
C GLY A 143 -1.12 -2.78 -7.02
N VAL A 144 0.19 -2.70 -7.24
CA VAL A 144 1.15 -2.29 -6.20
C VAL A 144 2.09 -1.23 -6.79
N PHE A 145 2.20 -0.08 -6.13
CA PHE A 145 3.15 0.96 -6.49
C PHE A 145 4.25 1.07 -5.44
N MET A 146 5.49 0.87 -5.88
CA MET A 146 6.68 0.86 -5.04
C MET A 146 7.65 1.96 -5.49
N ALA A 147 7.63 3.11 -4.82
CA ALA A 147 8.56 4.20 -5.09
C ALA A 147 9.79 4.16 -4.16
N GLY A 148 10.97 4.37 -4.71
CA GLY A 148 12.22 4.37 -3.96
C GLY A 148 12.50 3.03 -3.26
N CYS A 149 12.21 1.91 -3.93
CA CYS A 149 12.38 0.57 -3.39
C CYS A 149 13.69 -0.07 -3.89
N ASN A 150 14.53 -0.54 -2.96
CA ASN A 150 15.83 -1.15 -3.24
C ASN A 150 15.90 -2.65 -2.94
N ARG A 151 14.76 -3.30 -2.62
CA ARG A 151 14.68 -4.73 -2.32
C ARG A 151 13.35 -5.30 -2.80
N ASP A 152 13.37 -6.54 -3.28
CA ASP A 152 12.17 -7.28 -3.69
C ASP A 152 11.37 -7.78 -2.48
N HIS A 153 10.46 -6.93 -2.02
CA HIS A 153 9.51 -7.29 -0.97
C HIS A 153 8.20 -7.92 -1.50
N ALA A 154 7.98 -7.92 -2.82
CA ALA A 154 6.86 -8.62 -3.42
C ALA A 154 7.06 -10.14 -3.38
N THR A 155 8.25 -10.61 -3.74
CA THR A 155 8.62 -12.03 -3.61
C THR A 155 8.61 -12.47 -2.14
N ILE A 156 9.15 -11.66 -1.21
CA ILE A 156 9.09 -11.95 0.22
C ILE A 156 7.65 -12.06 0.71
N GLY A 157 6.78 -11.14 0.28
CA GLY A 157 5.35 -11.19 0.59
C GLY A 157 4.67 -12.45 0.04
N TYR A 158 4.95 -12.80 -1.21
CA TYR A 158 4.44 -14.00 -1.86
C TYR A 158 4.82 -15.28 -1.10
N GLN A 159 6.08 -15.40 -0.73
CA GLN A 159 6.59 -16.57 0.00
C GLN A 159 6.00 -16.69 1.41
N ASN A 160 5.85 -15.57 2.13
CA ASN A 160 5.40 -15.55 3.51
C ASN A 160 3.88 -15.69 3.65
N SER A 161 3.11 -14.96 2.85
CA SER A 161 1.65 -14.88 2.97
C SER A 161 0.91 -15.93 2.13
N LYS A 162 1.61 -16.56 1.18
CA LYS A 162 1.08 -17.61 0.29
C LYS A 162 -0.25 -17.23 -0.38
N PRO A 163 -0.32 -16.07 -1.06
CA PRO A 163 -1.56 -15.55 -1.63
C PRO A 163 -2.08 -16.37 -2.83
N GLY A 164 -1.29 -17.33 -3.30
CA GLY A 164 -1.60 -18.12 -4.50
C GLY A 164 -1.10 -17.48 -5.80
N PRO A 165 -1.17 -18.23 -6.92
CA PRO A 165 -0.54 -17.84 -8.20
C PRO A 165 -1.15 -16.57 -8.83
N ALA A 166 -2.39 -16.22 -8.52
CA ALA A 166 -3.01 -14.99 -9.01
C ALA A 166 -2.28 -13.72 -8.59
N PHE A 167 -1.55 -13.73 -7.47
CA PHE A 167 -0.73 -12.61 -7.03
C PHE A 167 0.39 -12.26 -8.01
N LEU A 168 0.92 -13.26 -8.73
CA LEU A 168 1.99 -13.07 -9.72
C LEU A 168 1.52 -12.32 -10.98
N ASP A 169 0.20 -12.17 -11.18
CA ASP A 169 -0.41 -11.41 -12.28
C ASP A 169 -0.83 -9.98 -11.87
N ILE A 170 -0.66 -9.63 -10.60
CA ILE A 170 -1.00 -8.27 -10.17
C ILE A 170 0.04 -7.29 -10.73
N PRO A 171 -0.40 -6.17 -11.33
CA PRO A 171 0.48 -5.12 -11.80
C PRO A 171 1.37 -4.54 -10.69
N MET A 172 2.69 -4.57 -10.90
CA MET A 172 3.71 -4.05 -10.00
C MET A 172 4.42 -2.86 -10.66
N PHE A 173 4.26 -1.66 -10.15
CA PHE A 173 4.89 -0.46 -10.68
C PHE A 173 6.05 -0.02 -9.77
N LEU A 174 7.27 -0.04 -10.30
CA LEU A 174 8.49 0.41 -9.64
C LEU A 174 8.84 1.82 -10.11
N SER A 175 9.18 2.72 -9.19
CA SER A 175 9.55 4.10 -9.50
C SER A 175 10.81 4.49 -8.72
N ASN A 176 11.90 4.80 -9.44
CA ASN A 176 13.18 5.15 -8.82
C ASN A 176 13.73 6.46 -9.39
N GLY A 177 14.34 7.29 -8.54
CA GLY A 177 15.03 8.51 -8.98
C GLY A 177 16.38 8.21 -9.63
N LEU A 178 16.70 8.92 -10.72
CA LEU A 178 18.01 8.79 -11.39
C LEU A 178 19.17 9.20 -10.47
N GLY A 179 18.95 10.16 -9.59
CA GLY A 179 19.93 10.62 -8.58
C GLY A 179 19.70 10.05 -7.19
N ASP A 180 18.88 9.02 -7.03
CA ASP A 180 18.57 8.43 -5.73
C ASP A 180 19.77 7.65 -5.16
N PRO A 181 20.39 8.10 -4.03
CA PRO A 181 21.54 7.42 -3.44
C PRO A 181 21.15 6.15 -2.65
N ILE A 182 19.85 5.95 -2.34
CA ILE A 182 19.34 4.84 -1.51
C ILE A 182 18.75 3.75 -2.39
N ALA A 183 17.97 4.14 -3.39
CA ALA A 183 17.26 3.24 -4.29
C ALA A 183 17.45 3.71 -5.74
N ASN A 184 18.69 3.67 -6.21
CA ASN A 184 19.06 4.10 -7.57
C ASN A 184 18.43 3.19 -8.65
N PRO A 185 18.49 3.57 -9.94
CA PRO A 185 17.91 2.78 -11.03
C PRO A 185 18.43 1.35 -11.11
N GLN A 186 19.70 1.10 -10.73
CA GLN A 186 20.27 -0.25 -10.71
C GLN A 186 19.59 -1.14 -9.65
N HIS A 187 19.26 -0.58 -8.48
CA HIS A 187 18.45 -1.30 -7.50
C HIS A 187 17.06 -1.63 -8.05
N GLY A 188 16.42 -0.67 -8.76
CA GLY A 188 15.13 -0.91 -9.41
C GLY A 188 15.20 -2.05 -10.43
N ALA A 189 16.26 -2.08 -11.27
CA ALA A 189 16.49 -3.15 -12.22
C ALA A 189 16.69 -4.51 -11.53
N THR A 190 17.47 -4.56 -10.44
CA THR A 190 17.69 -5.78 -9.65
C THR A 190 16.39 -6.27 -9.01
N VAL A 191 15.57 -5.37 -8.47
CA VAL A 191 14.24 -5.72 -7.91
C VAL A 191 13.35 -6.30 -8.99
N LYS A 192 13.26 -5.65 -10.17
CA LYS A 192 12.48 -6.13 -11.30
C LYS A 192 12.94 -7.52 -11.72
N GLN A 193 14.24 -7.72 -11.93
CA GLN A 193 14.80 -9.02 -12.32
C GLN A 193 14.49 -10.11 -11.29
N SER A 194 14.64 -9.82 -9.99
CA SER A 194 14.28 -10.76 -8.93
C SER A 194 12.81 -11.16 -8.99
N MET A 195 11.91 -10.20 -9.19
CA MET A 195 10.48 -10.47 -9.30
C MET A 195 10.16 -11.33 -10.53
N GLU A 196 10.78 -11.04 -11.70
CA GLU A 196 10.60 -11.83 -12.92
C GLU A 196 11.06 -13.29 -12.73
N GLN A 197 12.22 -13.49 -12.09
CA GLN A 197 12.74 -14.82 -11.74
C GLN A 197 11.82 -15.59 -10.79
N ASN A 198 11.04 -14.89 -9.96
CA ASN A 198 10.06 -15.47 -9.05
C ASN A 198 8.63 -15.53 -9.64
N GLY A 199 8.49 -15.32 -10.95
CA GLY A 199 7.26 -15.58 -11.70
C GLY A 199 6.28 -14.41 -11.78
N PHE A 200 6.63 -13.21 -11.34
CA PHE A 200 5.79 -12.02 -11.56
C PHE A 200 5.78 -11.65 -13.04
N ARG A 201 4.60 -11.41 -13.60
CA ARG A 201 4.41 -11.26 -15.04
C ARG A 201 4.12 -9.83 -15.50
N LYS A 202 3.66 -8.95 -14.61
CA LYS A 202 3.25 -7.59 -14.93
C LYS A 202 4.06 -6.60 -14.11
N ILE A 203 5.27 -6.29 -14.56
CA ILE A 203 6.17 -5.38 -13.87
C ILE A 203 6.51 -4.22 -14.80
N ARG A 204 6.28 -3.01 -14.33
CA ARG A 204 6.71 -1.77 -14.96
C ARG A 204 7.74 -1.07 -14.07
N LEU A 205 8.89 -0.73 -14.65
CA LEU A 205 9.95 0.02 -13.99
C LEU A 205 10.13 1.35 -14.72
N GLU A 206 10.01 2.44 -14.00
CA GLU A 206 10.21 3.80 -14.50
C GLU A 206 11.25 4.54 -13.64
N ALA A 207 12.07 5.36 -14.29
CA ALA A 207 13.00 6.26 -13.63
C ALA A 207 12.60 7.71 -13.86
N HIS A 208 12.76 8.56 -12.85
CA HIS A 208 12.48 10.00 -12.93
C HIS A 208 13.74 10.83 -12.60
N PRO A 209 13.83 12.08 -13.06
CA PRO A 209 15.01 12.92 -12.87
C PRO A 209 15.14 13.50 -11.45
N GLY A 210 14.72 12.78 -10.44
CA GLY A 210 14.79 13.19 -9.04
C GLY A 210 15.75 12.34 -8.21
N GLN A 211 15.78 12.63 -6.92
CA GLN A 211 16.51 11.86 -5.91
C GLN A 211 15.59 10.87 -5.19
N HIS A 212 15.83 10.61 -3.89
CA HIS A 212 14.98 9.74 -3.06
C HIS A 212 13.67 10.42 -2.71
N GLN A 213 12.72 10.42 -3.66
CA GLN A 213 11.42 11.09 -3.54
C GLN A 213 10.33 10.35 -4.30
N LEU A 214 9.08 10.62 -3.94
CA LEU A 214 7.91 10.16 -4.66
C LEU A 214 7.71 11.01 -5.91
N ASP A 215 7.63 10.38 -7.08
CA ASP A 215 7.21 11.03 -8.32
C ASP A 215 5.69 10.89 -8.50
N THR A 216 4.98 12.02 -8.52
CA THR A 216 3.52 12.05 -8.61
C THR A 216 3.00 11.74 -10.02
N ASN A 217 3.81 11.94 -11.07
CA ASN A 217 3.44 11.53 -12.43
C ASN A 217 3.49 10.01 -12.56
N HIS A 218 4.53 9.36 -12.00
CA HIS A 218 4.60 7.90 -11.95
C HIS A 218 3.45 7.31 -11.14
N LEU A 219 3.08 7.94 -10.01
CA LEU A 219 1.89 7.52 -9.27
C LEU A 219 0.64 7.59 -10.13
N ARG A 220 0.41 8.69 -10.87
CA ARG A 220 -0.73 8.84 -11.78
C ARG A 220 -0.74 7.76 -12.87
N LEU A 221 0.40 7.50 -13.50
CA LEU A 221 0.55 6.45 -14.52
C LEU A 221 0.24 5.06 -13.95
N ALA A 222 0.69 4.79 -12.72
CA ALA A 222 0.40 3.54 -12.04
C ALA A 222 -1.11 3.38 -11.77
N LEU A 223 -1.77 4.40 -11.24
CA LEU A 223 -3.21 4.37 -10.97
C LEU A 223 -4.05 4.17 -12.23
N GLN A 224 -3.65 4.75 -13.36
CA GLN A 224 -4.29 4.54 -14.66
C GLN A 224 -4.06 3.11 -15.15
N TRP A 225 -2.85 2.56 -14.98
CA TRP A 225 -2.53 1.20 -15.39
C TRP A 225 -3.20 0.12 -14.54
N PHE A 226 -3.46 0.38 -13.26
CA PHE A 226 -4.11 -0.57 -12.36
C PHE A 226 -5.62 -0.73 -12.64
N ARG A 227 -6.25 0.28 -13.25
CA ARG A 227 -7.66 0.19 -13.60
C ARG A 227 -7.88 -0.82 -14.71
N PRO A 228 -8.89 -1.69 -14.60
CA PRO A 228 -9.31 -2.46 -15.75
C PRO A 228 -9.77 -1.51 -16.86
N PRO A 229 -9.54 -1.86 -18.15
CA PRO A 229 -10.08 -1.08 -19.26
C PRO A 229 -11.60 -0.90 -19.11
N PRO A 230 -12.15 0.28 -19.43
CA PRO A 230 -13.59 0.48 -19.39
C PRO A 230 -14.30 -0.58 -20.25
N GLY A 231 -15.27 -1.29 -19.66
CA GLY A 231 -16.11 -2.24 -20.38
C GLY A 231 -15.70 -3.72 -20.30
N GLN A 232 -14.68 -4.09 -19.54
CA GLN A 232 -14.45 -5.51 -19.21
C GLN A 232 -15.14 -5.85 -17.87
N PRO A 233 -16.20 -6.67 -17.85
CA PRO A 233 -16.73 -7.22 -16.60
C PRO A 233 -15.67 -8.10 -15.95
N LYS A 234 -15.58 -8.06 -14.62
CA LYS A 234 -14.74 -8.97 -13.83
C LYS A 234 -15.36 -10.34 -13.77
#